data_473dc7b06c7791a9bc123c6dd093fed2
#
_entry.id   473dc7b06c7791a9bc123c6dd093fed2
#
_cell.length_a   1.000
_cell.length_b   1.000
_cell.length_c   1.000
_cell.angle_alpha   90.00
_cell.angle_beta   90.00
_cell.angle_gamma   90.00
#
_symmetry.space_group_name_H-M   'P 1'
#
loop_
_entity.id
_entity.type
_entity.pdbx_description
1 polymer ?
#
loop_
_entity_poly.entity_id
_entity_poly.type
_entity_poly.pdbx_seq_one_letter_code
_entity_poly.pdbx_strand_id
1 'polypeptide(L)'
;MNKSLKKYWKSEVELTNNSQVEKLRHDEFVEKLPVDNLFEDEKSLNDSSTNRRDFLKYLGFSTSAAVLASCEGPVNKSVPYVIQPERIRPGISNYYATSMFNGYDCANILVKTREGRPIKIENNKLAKFHGSANARVHASILSMYDSGRIQGPMYDGNNISWEELDQDIIKKLESLRFNNSPVALLTSTISSPTSIKIINSFIKKYPNITHVEYDSISESSVLDAHEIMYGVRALPLYEFKNAKYIVSIGADFLGDWMGSNYDGDYAKGRVPIKVDGTATMSKHIQLESNMSVTGANADVRIPLKPSTQKLFLAHLYKKISNSDINLPELDKKTNERLIEISKDLTLNGNSSVL
;
A
#
# COMPACT_ATOMS: atom_id res chain seq x y z
N MET A 1 -34.66 -29.44 -22.69
CA MET A 1 -35.05 -28.03 -22.87
C MET A 1 -33.78 -27.23 -23.11
N ASN A 2 -33.50 -26.88 -24.36
CA ASN A 2 -32.35 -26.04 -24.72
C ASN A 2 -32.60 -24.61 -24.20
N LYS A 3 -31.85 -24.18 -23.19
CA LYS A 3 -31.79 -22.76 -22.83
C LYS A 3 -31.07 -22.03 -23.97
N SER A 4 -31.82 -21.30 -24.80
CA SER A 4 -31.24 -20.40 -25.77
C SER A 4 -30.42 -19.35 -24.99
N LEU A 5 -29.11 -19.35 -25.22
CA LEU A 5 -28.23 -18.27 -24.74
C LEU A 5 -28.77 -16.95 -25.29
N LYS A 6 -29.10 -16.01 -24.39
CA LYS A 6 -29.54 -14.68 -24.80
C LYS A 6 -28.41 -14.04 -25.59
N LYS A 7 -28.66 -13.66 -26.83
CA LYS A 7 -27.72 -12.99 -27.72
C LYS A 7 -27.78 -11.49 -27.44
N TYR A 8 -26.66 -10.89 -27.09
CA TYR A 8 -26.53 -9.44 -26.92
C TYR A 8 -25.81 -8.86 -28.14
N TRP A 9 -26.30 -7.73 -28.66
CA TRP A 9 -25.73 -7.04 -29.81
C TRP A 9 -24.85 -5.88 -29.34
N LYS A 10 -23.70 -5.72 -29.96
CA LYS A 10 -22.76 -4.62 -29.70
C LYS A 10 -22.95 -3.44 -30.67
N SER A 11 -23.63 -3.68 -31.81
CA SER A 11 -23.90 -2.64 -32.80
C SER A 11 -25.20 -2.93 -33.57
N GLU A 12 -25.72 -1.90 -34.25
CA GLU A 12 -26.92 -2.01 -35.10
C GLU A 12 -26.73 -3.00 -36.27
N VAL A 13 -25.49 -3.13 -36.76
CA VAL A 13 -25.13 -4.06 -37.83
C VAL A 13 -25.23 -5.52 -37.37
N GLU A 14 -24.99 -5.80 -36.11
CA GLU A 14 -25.18 -7.14 -35.52
C GLU A 14 -26.68 -7.50 -35.36
N LEU A 15 -27.52 -6.47 -35.15
CA LEU A 15 -28.97 -6.65 -35.03
C LEU A 15 -29.59 -7.15 -36.36
N THR A 16 -29.04 -6.72 -37.49
CA THR A 16 -29.53 -7.05 -38.84
C THR A 16 -29.04 -8.41 -39.38
N ASN A 17 -28.33 -9.20 -38.59
CA ASN A 17 -27.83 -10.55 -38.96
C ASN A 17 -27.01 -10.56 -40.26
N ASN A 18 -26.17 -9.55 -40.50
CA ASN A 18 -25.36 -9.51 -41.72
C ASN A 18 -24.27 -10.62 -41.67
N SER A 19 -24.20 -11.45 -42.70
CA SER A 19 -23.27 -12.59 -42.79
C SER A 19 -21.79 -12.21 -42.73
N GLN A 20 -21.45 -10.95 -43.04
CA GLN A 20 -20.09 -10.42 -42.88
C GLN A 20 -19.72 -10.21 -41.43
N VAL A 21 -20.67 -9.83 -40.56
CA VAL A 21 -20.45 -9.65 -39.12
C VAL A 21 -20.22 -10.96 -38.42
N GLU A 22 -20.86 -12.03 -38.89
CA GLU A 22 -20.67 -13.38 -38.34
C GLU A 22 -19.25 -13.93 -38.61
N LYS A 23 -18.67 -13.60 -39.77
CA LYS A 23 -17.28 -13.92 -40.10
C LYS A 23 -16.28 -13.09 -39.28
N LEU A 24 -16.54 -11.78 -39.05
CA LEU A 24 -15.69 -10.89 -38.25
C LEU A 24 -15.80 -11.14 -36.74
N ARG A 25 -16.81 -11.86 -36.29
CA ARG A 25 -17.06 -12.14 -34.88
C ARG A 25 -16.04 -13.11 -34.25
N HIS A 26 -15.42 -13.94 -35.08
CA HIS A 26 -14.36 -14.87 -34.69
C HIS A 26 -12.95 -14.32 -34.94
N ASP A 27 -12.85 -13.24 -35.73
CA ASP A 27 -11.57 -12.56 -35.99
C ASP A 27 -11.48 -11.28 -35.16
N GLU A 28 -10.92 -11.36 -34.01
CA GLU A 28 -10.67 -10.19 -33.15
C GLU A 28 -9.54 -9.29 -33.69
N PHE A 29 -8.81 -9.80 -34.70
CA PHE A 29 -7.72 -9.09 -35.39
C PHE A 29 -8.01 -9.01 -36.89
N VAL A 30 -7.86 -7.80 -37.45
CA VAL A 30 -8.14 -7.47 -38.85
C VAL A 30 -7.18 -8.18 -39.82
N GLU A 31 -6.00 -8.57 -39.32
CA GLU A 31 -5.01 -9.36 -40.09
C GLU A 31 -4.81 -10.72 -39.42
N LYS A 32 -4.93 -11.78 -40.20
CA LYS A 32 -4.56 -13.12 -39.74
C LYS A 32 -3.08 -13.12 -39.41
N LEU A 33 -2.76 -13.31 -38.14
CA LEU A 33 -1.38 -13.64 -37.77
C LEU A 33 -0.98 -14.90 -38.59
N PRO A 34 0.21 -14.90 -39.24
CA PRO A 34 0.62 -16.05 -40.07
C PRO A 34 1.08 -17.22 -39.18
N VAL A 35 0.10 -17.75 -38.41
CA VAL A 35 0.36 -18.86 -37.47
C VAL A 35 0.35 -20.19 -38.23
N ASP A 36 -0.42 -20.25 -39.32
CA ASP A 36 -0.58 -21.48 -40.14
C ASP A 36 0.72 -21.88 -40.85
N ASN A 37 1.61 -20.93 -41.15
CA ASN A 37 2.93 -21.20 -41.75
C ASN A 37 4.02 -21.59 -40.75
N LEU A 38 3.73 -21.54 -39.44
CA LEU A 38 4.69 -21.84 -38.37
C LEU A 38 4.74 -23.34 -38.00
N PHE A 39 3.77 -24.12 -38.38
CA PHE A 39 3.61 -25.54 -37.98
C PHE A 39 3.58 -26.52 -39.14
N GLU A 40 3.65 -26.09 -40.41
CA GLU A 40 3.58 -27.00 -41.58
C GLU A 40 4.89 -27.74 -41.91
N ASP A 41 6.01 -27.45 -41.27
CA ASP A 41 7.29 -28.11 -41.61
C ASP A 41 7.95 -28.82 -40.41
N GLU A 42 7.36 -29.92 -39.97
CA GLU A 42 8.04 -30.86 -39.05
C GLU A 42 9.34 -31.46 -39.60
N LYS A 43 9.58 -31.39 -40.91
CA LYS A 43 10.76 -31.92 -41.57
C LYS A 43 11.92 -30.93 -41.62
N SER A 44 11.69 -29.64 -41.45
CA SER A 44 12.78 -28.63 -41.50
C SER A 44 13.48 -28.39 -40.15
N LEU A 45 12.94 -28.92 -39.08
CA LEU A 45 13.53 -28.77 -37.73
C LEU A 45 14.78 -29.61 -37.50
N ASN A 46 15.03 -30.63 -38.32
CA ASN A 46 16.18 -31.52 -38.12
C ASN A 46 17.43 -31.16 -38.93
N ASP A 47 17.39 -30.19 -39.84
CA ASP A 47 18.49 -29.91 -40.76
C ASP A 47 18.92 -28.42 -40.83
N SER A 48 18.49 -27.57 -39.92
CA SER A 48 18.85 -26.15 -39.93
C SER A 48 19.80 -25.77 -38.79
N SER A 49 21.02 -25.42 -39.12
CA SER A 49 21.88 -24.61 -38.28
C SER A 49 21.19 -23.25 -38.06
N THR A 50 20.36 -23.15 -37.04
CA THR A 50 19.63 -21.92 -36.71
C THR A 50 20.61 -20.83 -36.29
N ASN A 51 20.63 -19.73 -37.04
CA ASN A 51 21.36 -18.52 -36.68
C ASN A 51 20.86 -17.98 -35.33
N ARG A 52 21.74 -17.51 -34.45
CA ARG A 52 21.40 -16.92 -33.14
C ARG A 52 20.26 -15.89 -33.21
N ARG A 53 20.16 -15.16 -34.32
CA ARG A 53 19.14 -14.15 -34.55
C ARG A 53 17.74 -14.76 -34.75
N ASP A 54 17.64 -15.89 -35.40
CA ASP A 54 16.35 -16.57 -35.64
C ASP A 54 15.91 -17.33 -34.40
N PHE A 55 16.83 -17.91 -33.65
CA PHE A 55 16.56 -18.47 -32.32
C PHE A 55 15.96 -17.42 -31.36
N LEU A 56 16.53 -16.21 -31.32
CA LEU A 56 16.05 -15.12 -30.50
C LEU A 56 14.65 -14.62 -30.95
N LYS A 57 14.38 -14.63 -32.26
CA LYS A 57 13.04 -14.32 -32.76
C LYS A 57 12.02 -15.39 -32.33
N TYR A 58 12.34 -16.67 -32.45
CA TYR A 58 11.48 -17.77 -31.99
C TYR A 58 11.24 -17.72 -30.49
N LEU A 59 12.26 -17.45 -29.69
CA LEU A 59 12.12 -17.31 -28.24
C LEU A 59 11.27 -16.10 -27.88
N GLY A 60 11.47 -14.95 -28.53
CA GLY A 60 10.68 -13.74 -28.33
C GLY A 60 9.20 -13.93 -28.70
N PHE A 61 8.91 -14.60 -29.81
CA PHE A 61 7.53 -14.89 -30.24
C PHE A 61 6.86 -15.92 -29.34
N SER A 62 7.53 -16.99 -28.92
CA SER A 62 6.94 -18.02 -28.07
C SER A 62 6.63 -17.51 -26.66
N THR A 63 7.52 -16.69 -26.08
CA THR A 63 7.25 -16.07 -24.78
C THR A 63 6.15 -15.01 -24.85
N SER A 64 6.08 -14.23 -25.94
CA SER A 64 5.00 -13.27 -26.15
C SER A 64 3.65 -13.97 -26.36
N ALA A 65 3.61 -15.07 -27.11
CA ALA A 65 2.40 -15.86 -27.31
C ALA A 65 1.92 -16.55 -25.99
N ALA A 66 2.86 -17.06 -25.18
CA ALA A 66 2.54 -17.64 -23.87
C ALA A 66 2.00 -16.60 -22.89
N VAL A 67 2.55 -15.38 -22.88
CA VAL A 67 2.06 -14.27 -22.06
C VAL A 67 0.68 -13.81 -22.54
N LEU A 68 0.42 -13.74 -23.83
CA LEU A 68 -0.90 -13.39 -24.39
C LEU A 68 -1.95 -14.49 -24.14
N ALA A 69 -1.56 -15.76 -24.20
CA ALA A 69 -2.45 -16.88 -23.92
C ALA A 69 -2.75 -17.05 -22.42
N SER A 70 -1.87 -16.60 -21.53
CA SER A 70 -2.09 -16.64 -20.08
C SER A 70 -2.97 -15.48 -19.56
N CYS A 71 -3.20 -14.45 -20.38
CA CYS A 71 -4.14 -13.38 -20.09
C CYS A 71 -5.57 -13.81 -20.47
N GLU A 72 -6.14 -14.81 -19.81
CA GLU A 72 -7.58 -14.82 -19.65
C GLU A 72 -7.92 -13.59 -18.78
N GLY A 73 -8.16 -12.48 -19.43
CA GLY A 73 -8.72 -11.30 -18.77
C GLY A 73 -9.99 -11.72 -18.04
N PRO A 74 -10.25 -11.23 -16.84
CA PRO A 74 -11.47 -11.54 -16.13
C PRO A 74 -12.64 -11.22 -17.04
N VAL A 75 -13.43 -12.23 -17.38
CA VAL A 75 -14.67 -12.07 -18.18
C VAL A 75 -15.62 -11.25 -17.31
N ASN A 76 -15.50 -9.94 -17.38
CA ASN A 76 -16.42 -9.02 -16.72
C ASN A 76 -17.75 -9.08 -17.45
N LYS A 77 -18.64 -9.93 -16.96
CA LYS A 77 -20.04 -9.92 -17.37
C LYS A 77 -20.67 -8.64 -16.80
N SER A 78 -20.66 -7.55 -17.55
CA SER A 78 -21.43 -6.37 -17.18
C SER A 78 -22.91 -6.67 -17.40
N VAL A 79 -23.67 -6.72 -16.32
CA VAL A 79 -25.14 -6.78 -16.39
C VAL A 79 -25.63 -5.34 -16.45
N PRO A 80 -26.24 -4.89 -17.54
CA PRO A 80 -26.79 -3.54 -17.61
C PRO A 80 -27.91 -3.39 -16.57
N TYR A 81 -28.02 -2.20 -15.97
CA TYR A 81 -29.14 -1.89 -15.08
C TYR A 81 -30.46 -1.92 -15.84
N VAL A 82 -31.42 -2.71 -15.35
CA VAL A 82 -32.80 -2.71 -15.88
C VAL A 82 -33.50 -1.40 -15.49
N ILE A 83 -33.20 -0.89 -14.29
CA ILE A 83 -33.64 0.43 -13.79
C ILE A 83 -32.38 1.20 -13.42
N GLN A 84 -32.12 2.32 -14.09
CA GLN A 84 -30.96 3.14 -13.81
C GLN A 84 -31.15 3.85 -12.45
N PRO A 85 -30.23 3.66 -11.49
CA PRO A 85 -30.25 4.43 -10.25
C PRO A 85 -30.06 5.92 -10.52
N GLU A 86 -30.79 6.77 -9.79
CA GLU A 86 -30.80 8.24 -10.02
C GLU A 86 -29.41 8.90 -10.06
N ARG A 87 -28.46 8.37 -9.31
CA ARG A 87 -27.09 8.92 -9.17
C ARG A 87 -26.03 8.21 -9.97
N ILE A 88 -26.37 7.15 -10.69
CA ILE A 88 -25.40 6.38 -11.48
C ILE A 88 -25.69 6.60 -12.95
N ARG A 89 -24.73 7.19 -13.65
CA ARG A 89 -24.75 7.33 -15.11
C ARG A 89 -23.67 6.41 -15.70
N PRO A 90 -24.01 5.54 -16.66
CA PRO A 90 -23.04 4.68 -17.33
C PRO A 90 -21.86 5.52 -17.88
N GLY A 91 -20.65 5.05 -17.64
CA GLY A 91 -19.45 5.73 -18.12
C GLY A 91 -18.98 6.93 -17.29
N ILE A 92 -19.81 7.46 -16.37
CA ILE A 92 -19.42 8.57 -15.47
C ILE A 92 -19.06 8.02 -14.10
N SER A 93 -17.90 8.45 -13.59
CA SER A 93 -17.42 8.02 -12.27
C SER A 93 -18.02 8.85 -11.15
N ASN A 94 -18.42 8.19 -10.07
CA ASN A 94 -18.77 8.83 -8.80
C ASN A 94 -17.59 8.72 -7.83
N TYR A 95 -17.47 9.69 -6.92
CA TYR A 95 -16.42 9.75 -5.91
C TYR A 95 -17.02 9.76 -4.53
N TYR A 96 -16.51 8.91 -3.66
CA TYR A 96 -16.93 8.80 -2.26
C TYR A 96 -15.76 9.10 -1.35
N ALA A 97 -15.92 10.11 -0.49
CA ALA A 97 -14.92 10.45 0.50
C ALA A 97 -15.02 9.49 1.69
N THR A 98 -13.88 8.92 2.08
CA THR A 98 -13.78 8.03 3.24
C THR A 98 -12.39 8.09 3.83
N SER A 99 -12.19 7.39 4.96
CA SER A 99 -10.89 7.21 5.60
C SER A 99 -10.59 5.73 5.69
N MET A 100 -9.34 5.38 5.49
CA MET A 100 -8.84 4.03 5.66
C MET A 100 -7.81 3.98 6.79
N PHE A 101 -7.98 3.01 7.69
CA PHE A 101 -7.05 2.70 8.76
C PHE A 101 -6.76 1.20 8.72
N ASN A 102 -5.50 0.84 8.64
CA ASN A 102 -5.04 -0.54 8.68
C ASN A 102 -3.65 -0.58 9.33
N GLY A 103 -3.58 -0.97 10.59
CA GLY A 103 -2.35 -0.87 11.37
C GLY A 103 -1.85 0.58 11.41
N TYR A 104 -0.67 0.82 10.87
CA TYR A 104 -0.07 2.16 10.77
C TYR A 104 -0.48 2.94 9.52
N ASP A 105 -1.16 2.31 8.56
CA ASP A 105 -1.69 3.02 7.39
C ASP A 105 -2.90 3.86 7.78
N CYS A 106 -2.82 5.15 7.57
CA CYS A 106 -3.90 6.11 7.80
C CYS A 106 -4.02 7.04 6.59
N ALA A 107 -5.13 6.97 5.88
CA ALA A 107 -5.33 7.80 4.69
C ALA A 107 -6.75 8.32 4.58
N ASN A 108 -6.89 9.60 4.21
CA ASN A 108 -8.15 10.19 3.77
C ASN A 108 -8.21 10.13 2.25
N ILE A 109 -9.17 9.38 1.74
CA ILE A 109 -9.23 8.97 0.36
C ILE A 109 -10.55 9.33 -0.31
N LEU A 110 -10.48 9.43 -1.62
CA LEU A 110 -11.65 9.42 -2.51
C LEU A 110 -11.67 8.07 -3.23
N VAL A 111 -12.72 7.32 -3.03
CA VAL A 111 -12.95 6.07 -3.77
C VAL A 111 -13.72 6.41 -5.04
N LYS A 112 -13.06 6.24 -6.16
CA LYS A 112 -13.66 6.36 -7.48
C LYS A 112 -14.43 5.10 -7.81
N THR A 113 -15.71 5.25 -8.11
CA THR A 113 -16.58 4.13 -8.49
C THR A 113 -17.10 4.32 -9.90
N ARG A 114 -17.35 3.21 -10.56
CA ARG A 114 -18.04 3.16 -11.83
C ARG A 114 -19.18 2.17 -11.71
N GLU A 115 -20.40 2.63 -11.97
CA GLU A 115 -21.59 1.79 -11.90
C GLU A 115 -21.72 1.02 -10.57
N GLY A 116 -21.40 1.72 -9.46
CA GLY A 116 -21.41 1.15 -8.12
C GLY A 116 -20.17 0.31 -7.75
N ARG A 117 -19.23 0.11 -8.67
CA ARG A 117 -18.01 -0.67 -8.43
C ARG A 117 -16.81 0.24 -8.14
N PRO A 118 -16.12 0.07 -7.01
CA PRO A 118 -14.88 0.79 -6.75
C PRO A 118 -13.80 0.37 -7.74
N ILE A 119 -13.16 1.35 -8.41
CA ILE A 119 -12.15 1.08 -9.44
C ILE A 119 -10.80 1.71 -9.14
N LYS A 120 -10.75 2.76 -8.30
CA LYS A 120 -9.51 3.47 -8.00
C LYS A 120 -9.63 4.19 -6.67
N ILE A 121 -8.51 4.28 -5.97
CA ILE A 121 -8.35 5.14 -4.79
C ILE A 121 -7.54 6.38 -5.20
N GLU A 122 -8.00 7.55 -4.77
CA GLU A 122 -7.32 8.84 -4.96
C GLU A 122 -7.20 9.55 -3.61
N ASN A 123 -6.18 10.40 -3.47
CA ASN A 123 -6.00 11.20 -2.27
C ASN A 123 -7.09 12.27 -2.16
N ASN A 124 -7.68 12.42 -0.98
CA ASN A 124 -8.61 13.50 -0.70
C ASN A 124 -7.86 14.78 -0.34
N LYS A 125 -7.65 15.65 -1.32
CA LYS A 125 -6.95 16.93 -1.14
C LYS A 125 -7.70 17.94 -0.26
N LEU A 126 -8.99 17.73 -0.02
CA LEU A 126 -9.84 18.59 0.81
C LEU A 126 -9.88 18.12 2.27
N ALA A 127 -9.31 16.97 2.59
CA ALA A 127 -9.25 16.48 3.95
C ALA A 127 -8.34 17.36 4.80
N LYS A 128 -8.78 17.64 6.03
CA LYS A 128 -8.01 18.45 6.99
C LYS A 128 -6.73 17.75 7.47
N PHE A 129 -6.72 16.42 7.47
CA PHE A 129 -5.57 15.60 7.82
C PHE A 129 -4.90 15.08 6.55
N HIS A 130 -3.60 15.24 6.45
CA HIS A 130 -2.81 14.88 5.28
C HIS A 130 -2.31 13.42 5.37
N GLY A 131 -3.22 12.45 5.55
CA GLY A 131 -2.87 11.06 5.26
C GLY A 131 -3.01 10.84 3.75
N SER A 132 -1.91 10.67 3.03
CA SER A 132 -1.96 10.26 1.62
C SER A 132 -2.02 8.74 1.51
N ALA A 133 -2.66 8.26 0.44
CA ALA A 133 -2.71 6.83 0.17
C ALA A 133 -1.33 6.34 -0.28
N ASN A 134 -0.77 5.39 0.45
CA ASN A 134 0.43 4.66 0.06
C ASN A 134 0.09 3.51 -0.91
N ALA A 135 1.09 2.73 -1.32
CA ALA A 135 0.91 1.61 -2.24
C ALA A 135 -0.08 0.56 -1.70
N ARG A 136 -0.04 0.24 -0.39
CA ARG A 136 -0.96 -0.71 0.25
C ARG A 136 -2.40 -0.20 0.23
N VAL A 137 -2.59 1.08 0.54
CA VAL A 137 -3.92 1.71 0.49
C VAL A 137 -4.47 1.71 -0.94
N HIS A 138 -3.66 2.05 -1.94
CA HIS A 138 -4.08 1.97 -3.34
C HIS A 138 -4.41 0.53 -3.77
N ALA A 139 -3.63 -0.44 -3.34
CA ALA A 139 -3.83 -1.86 -3.67
C ALA A 139 -5.03 -2.49 -2.94
N SER A 140 -5.51 -1.90 -1.83
CA SER A 140 -6.59 -2.48 -1.01
C SER A 140 -7.88 -2.73 -1.79
N ILE A 141 -8.11 -1.98 -2.87
CA ILE A 141 -9.27 -2.19 -3.75
C ILE A 141 -9.25 -3.57 -4.43
N LEU A 142 -8.07 -4.13 -4.68
CA LEU A 142 -7.93 -5.44 -5.34
C LEU A 142 -8.48 -6.57 -4.48
N SER A 143 -8.41 -6.45 -3.16
CA SER A 143 -8.96 -7.44 -2.23
C SER A 143 -10.47 -7.59 -2.33
N MET A 144 -11.19 -6.58 -2.83
CA MET A 144 -12.62 -6.65 -3.07
C MET A 144 -12.98 -7.55 -4.27
N TYR A 145 -12.03 -7.71 -5.20
CA TYR A 145 -12.20 -8.50 -6.42
C TYR A 145 -11.46 -9.83 -6.37
N ASP A 146 -10.78 -10.12 -5.27
CA ASP A 146 -10.13 -11.41 -5.06
C ASP A 146 -11.17 -12.52 -4.93
N SER A 147 -11.10 -13.51 -5.83
CA SER A 147 -11.98 -14.67 -5.81
C SER A 147 -11.76 -15.58 -4.60
N GLY A 148 -10.58 -15.54 -4.02
CA GLY A 148 -10.20 -16.32 -2.82
C GLY A 148 -10.61 -15.69 -1.50
N ARG A 149 -11.20 -14.48 -1.51
CA ARG A 149 -11.62 -13.82 -0.27
C ARG A 149 -12.76 -14.57 0.41
N ILE A 150 -12.77 -14.57 1.73
CA ILE A 150 -13.88 -15.08 2.54
C ILE A 150 -15.09 -14.19 2.31
N GLN A 151 -16.22 -14.80 1.92
CA GLN A 151 -17.45 -14.07 1.57
C GLN A 151 -18.45 -13.96 2.71
N GLY A 152 -18.30 -14.75 3.76
CA GLY A 152 -19.18 -14.76 4.91
C GLY A 152 -18.57 -15.53 6.08
N PRO A 153 -19.29 -15.63 7.19
CA PRO A 153 -18.84 -16.37 8.34
C PRO A 153 -18.77 -17.87 8.04
N MET A 154 -17.78 -18.54 8.62
CA MET A 154 -17.58 -19.97 8.48
C MET A 154 -17.34 -20.60 9.86
N TYR A 155 -17.87 -21.78 10.05
CA TYR A 155 -17.64 -22.61 11.22
C TYR A 155 -17.26 -24.03 10.74
N ASP A 156 -16.11 -24.51 11.17
CA ASP A 156 -15.58 -25.85 10.82
C ASP A 156 -15.59 -26.13 9.31
N GLY A 157 -15.19 -25.09 8.52
CA GLY A 157 -15.14 -25.17 7.05
C GLY A 157 -16.47 -25.00 6.33
N ASN A 158 -17.60 -24.88 7.04
CA ASN A 158 -18.93 -24.71 6.49
C ASN A 158 -19.39 -23.24 6.63
N ASN A 159 -20.09 -22.74 5.62
CA ASN A 159 -20.71 -21.41 5.70
C ASN A 159 -21.89 -21.45 6.69
N ILE A 160 -21.92 -20.45 7.56
CA ILE A 160 -23.02 -20.22 8.50
C ILE A 160 -23.61 -18.82 8.29
N SER A 161 -24.78 -18.56 8.85
CA SER A 161 -25.35 -17.22 8.85
C SER A 161 -24.67 -16.31 9.88
N TRP A 162 -24.75 -14.98 9.69
CA TRP A 162 -24.28 -14.01 10.69
C TRP A 162 -25.05 -14.14 11.99
N GLU A 163 -26.34 -14.45 11.93
CA GLU A 163 -27.21 -14.64 13.10
C GLU A 163 -26.77 -15.83 13.96
N GLU A 164 -26.44 -16.96 13.33
CA GLU A 164 -25.91 -18.15 14.02
C GLU A 164 -24.56 -17.84 14.68
N LEU A 165 -23.64 -17.20 13.94
CA LEU A 165 -22.34 -16.80 14.47
C LEU A 165 -22.48 -15.89 15.70
N ASP A 166 -23.30 -14.84 15.59
CA ASP A 166 -23.51 -13.86 16.67
C ASP A 166 -24.08 -14.51 17.91
N GLN A 167 -25.09 -15.41 17.75
CA GLN A 167 -25.69 -16.14 18.87
C GLN A 167 -24.67 -17.04 19.56
N ASP A 168 -23.85 -17.76 18.80
CA ASP A 168 -22.83 -18.65 19.35
C ASP A 168 -21.73 -17.88 20.11
N ILE A 169 -21.27 -16.76 19.54
CA ILE A 169 -20.27 -15.91 20.18
C ILE A 169 -20.82 -15.31 21.46
N ILE A 170 -22.04 -14.75 21.45
CA ILE A 170 -22.66 -14.15 22.62
C ILE A 170 -22.84 -15.18 23.71
N LYS A 171 -23.38 -16.36 23.39
CA LYS A 171 -23.58 -17.45 24.34
C LYS A 171 -22.26 -17.90 24.98
N LYS A 172 -21.21 -18.02 24.19
CA LYS A 172 -19.88 -18.40 24.68
C LYS A 172 -19.27 -17.31 25.57
N LEU A 173 -19.35 -16.05 25.19
CA LEU A 173 -18.83 -14.93 25.97
C LEU A 173 -19.58 -14.76 27.29
N GLU A 174 -20.91 -14.92 27.33
CA GLU A 174 -21.68 -14.86 28.56
C GLU A 174 -21.33 -16.04 29.52
N SER A 175 -21.13 -17.24 28.98
CA SER A 175 -20.66 -18.39 29.79
C SER A 175 -19.28 -18.12 30.39
N LEU A 176 -18.33 -17.63 29.60
CA LEU A 176 -16.98 -17.30 30.06
C LEU A 176 -16.99 -16.17 31.11
N ARG A 177 -17.86 -15.16 30.91
CA ARG A 177 -18.05 -14.09 31.87
C ARG A 177 -18.62 -14.60 33.18
N PHE A 178 -19.65 -15.47 33.14
CA PHE A 178 -20.25 -16.06 34.34
C PHE A 178 -19.20 -16.85 35.14
N ASN A 179 -18.34 -17.60 34.48
CA ASN A 179 -17.29 -18.39 35.11
C ASN A 179 -16.03 -17.57 35.46
N ASN A 180 -16.04 -16.27 35.20
CA ASN A 180 -14.88 -15.37 35.33
C ASN A 180 -13.61 -15.91 34.63
N SER A 181 -13.79 -16.61 33.51
CA SER A 181 -12.68 -17.16 32.74
C SER A 181 -12.02 -16.05 31.92
N PRO A 182 -10.66 -15.93 31.94
CA PRO A 182 -9.97 -14.89 31.20
C PRO A 182 -10.12 -15.12 29.69
N VAL A 183 -10.32 -14.03 28.94
CA VAL A 183 -10.40 -14.03 27.48
C VAL A 183 -9.42 -12.99 26.94
N ALA A 184 -8.65 -13.34 25.94
CA ALA A 184 -7.77 -12.40 25.22
C ALA A 184 -8.42 -12.00 23.89
N LEU A 185 -8.59 -10.70 23.68
CA LEU A 185 -8.88 -10.12 22.37
C LEU A 185 -7.55 -9.76 21.71
N LEU A 186 -7.08 -10.60 20.80
CA LEU A 186 -5.81 -10.39 20.10
C LEU A 186 -6.05 -9.64 18.78
N THR A 187 -5.35 -8.53 18.59
CA THR A 187 -5.40 -7.74 17.35
C THR A 187 -3.99 -7.32 16.93
N SER A 188 -3.83 -6.85 15.70
CA SER A 188 -2.72 -5.97 15.35
C SER A 188 -2.91 -4.61 16.03
N THR A 189 -1.92 -3.72 15.96
CA THR A 189 -2.05 -2.33 16.44
C THR A 189 -3.24 -1.65 15.79
N ILE A 190 -4.10 -1.05 16.61
CA ILE A 190 -5.31 -0.34 16.21
C ILE A 190 -5.07 1.17 16.30
N SER A 191 -4.93 1.83 15.16
CA SER A 191 -4.75 3.29 15.09
C SER A 191 -6.08 4.06 14.90
N SER A 192 -7.16 3.36 14.54
CA SER A 192 -8.49 3.97 14.32
C SER A 192 -9.16 4.37 15.63
N PRO A 193 -9.48 5.66 15.87
CA PRO A 193 -10.19 6.12 17.08
C PRO A 193 -11.55 5.46 17.27
N THR A 194 -12.25 5.20 16.17
CA THR A 194 -13.55 4.52 16.20
C THR A 194 -13.42 3.08 16.65
N SER A 195 -12.45 2.34 16.12
CA SER A 195 -12.19 0.96 16.50
C SER A 195 -11.78 0.85 17.97
N ILE A 196 -10.90 1.74 18.45
CA ILE A 196 -10.51 1.82 19.87
C ILE A 196 -11.73 2.04 20.77
N LYS A 197 -12.62 2.96 20.38
CA LYS A 197 -13.86 3.23 21.14
C LYS A 197 -14.77 2.00 21.20
N ILE A 198 -14.91 1.27 20.11
CA ILE A 198 -15.72 0.04 20.06
C ILE A 198 -15.09 -1.05 20.93
N ILE A 199 -13.79 -1.27 20.86
CA ILE A 199 -13.06 -2.23 21.69
C ILE A 199 -13.22 -1.90 23.16
N ASN A 200 -13.07 -0.63 23.56
CA ASN A 200 -13.25 -0.19 24.94
C ASN A 200 -14.69 -0.43 25.42
N SER A 201 -15.69 -0.21 24.57
CA SER A 201 -17.08 -0.48 24.89
C SER A 201 -17.36 -1.99 25.04
N PHE A 202 -16.69 -2.81 24.22
CA PHE A 202 -16.78 -4.26 24.30
C PHE A 202 -16.16 -4.81 25.59
N ILE A 203 -14.98 -4.34 25.97
CA ILE A 203 -14.30 -4.69 27.24
C ILE A 203 -15.14 -4.25 28.45
N LYS A 204 -15.76 -3.06 28.37
CA LYS A 204 -16.66 -2.61 29.44
C LYS A 204 -17.86 -3.54 29.63
N LYS A 205 -18.38 -4.12 28.54
CA LYS A 205 -19.47 -5.11 28.59
C LYS A 205 -18.98 -6.47 29.14
N TYR A 206 -17.77 -6.86 28.79
CA TYR A 206 -17.15 -8.15 29.19
C TYR A 206 -15.85 -7.91 29.94
N PRO A 207 -15.88 -7.62 31.27
CA PRO A 207 -14.69 -7.21 32.02
C PRO A 207 -13.60 -8.29 32.16
N ASN A 208 -13.93 -9.54 31.88
CA ASN A 208 -12.99 -10.65 31.83
C ASN A 208 -12.15 -10.70 30.54
N ILE A 209 -12.33 -9.74 29.62
CA ILE A 209 -11.57 -9.64 28.38
C ILE A 209 -10.41 -8.66 28.57
N THR A 210 -9.23 -9.08 28.14
CA THR A 210 -8.03 -8.22 28.01
C THR A 210 -7.72 -8.01 26.55
N HIS A 211 -7.56 -6.77 26.12
CA HIS A 211 -7.09 -6.45 24.77
C HIS A 211 -5.57 -6.57 24.70
N VAL A 212 -5.07 -7.33 23.75
CA VAL A 212 -3.65 -7.54 23.51
C VAL A 212 -3.35 -7.17 22.06
N GLU A 213 -2.45 -6.22 21.86
CA GLU A 213 -1.95 -5.85 20.54
C GLU A 213 -0.64 -6.59 20.25
N TYR A 214 -0.56 -7.21 19.09
CA TYR A 214 0.64 -7.93 18.63
C TYR A 214 0.83 -7.71 17.12
N ASP A 215 1.99 -7.18 16.76
CA ASP A 215 2.44 -7.04 15.38
C ASP A 215 3.72 -7.86 15.18
N SER A 216 3.83 -8.57 14.07
CA SER A 216 5.05 -9.33 13.72
C SER A 216 6.22 -8.38 13.41
N ILE A 217 5.94 -7.21 12.84
CA ILE A 217 6.86 -6.08 12.71
C ILE A 217 6.17 -4.89 13.34
N SER A 218 6.62 -4.50 14.54
CA SER A 218 5.96 -3.45 15.32
C SER A 218 6.73 -2.14 15.25
N GLU A 219 5.99 -1.07 15.01
CA GLU A 219 6.47 0.31 15.15
C GLU A 219 5.90 0.99 16.40
N SER A 220 5.37 0.23 17.34
CA SER A 220 4.74 0.74 18.57
C SER A 220 5.69 1.61 19.40
N SER A 221 6.99 1.39 19.29
CA SER A 221 8.00 2.24 19.95
C SER A 221 7.90 3.72 19.60
N VAL A 222 7.41 4.05 18.39
CA VAL A 222 7.16 5.45 17.99
C VAL A 222 5.96 6.00 18.75
N LEU A 223 4.88 5.21 18.90
CA LEU A 223 3.70 5.60 19.68
C LEU A 223 4.05 5.79 21.16
N ASP A 224 4.85 4.88 21.71
CA ASP A 224 5.29 4.93 23.11
C ASP A 224 6.21 6.11 23.36
N ALA A 225 7.11 6.42 22.41
CA ALA A 225 7.96 7.61 22.50
C ALA A 225 7.13 8.91 22.48
N HIS A 226 6.09 8.98 21.65
CA HIS A 226 5.17 10.11 21.62
C HIS A 226 4.40 10.26 22.93
N GLU A 227 3.93 9.16 23.51
CA GLU A 227 3.26 9.16 24.81
C GLU A 227 4.20 9.70 25.92
N ILE A 228 5.45 9.23 25.95
CA ILE A 228 6.45 9.69 26.92
C ILE A 228 6.75 11.18 26.75
N MET A 229 6.89 11.66 25.51
CA MET A 229 7.30 13.04 25.23
C MET A 229 6.14 14.04 25.30
N TYR A 230 4.96 13.66 24.89
CA TYR A 230 3.83 14.56 24.70
C TYR A 230 2.58 14.19 25.48
N GLY A 231 2.58 13.06 26.21
CA GLY A 231 1.43 12.56 26.98
C GLY A 231 0.29 11.99 26.11
N VAL A 232 0.53 11.78 24.82
CA VAL A 232 -0.47 11.26 23.89
C VAL A 232 0.14 10.14 23.04
N ARG A 233 -0.44 8.96 23.11
CA ARG A 233 -0.06 7.82 22.28
C ARG A 233 -0.70 7.97 20.90
N ALA A 234 0.01 8.61 19.96
CA ALA A 234 -0.49 8.92 18.62
C ALA A 234 0.62 8.80 17.57
N LEU A 235 0.21 8.58 16.33
CA LEU A 235 1.13 8.61 15.20
C LEU A 235 1.55 10.06 14.90
N PRO A 236 2.86 10.35 14.80
CA PRO A 236 3.32 11.66 14.38
C PRO A 236 3.03 11.91 12.90
N LEU A 237 2.83 13.17 12.56
CA LEU A 237 2.77 13.62 11.18
C LEU A 237 3.99 14.52 10.91
N TYR A 238 4.89 14.05 10.05
CA TYR A 238 6.06 14.81 9.62
C TYR A 238 5.75 15.58 8.33
N GLU A 239 5.97 16.89 8.35
CA GLU A 239 5.79 17.74 7.17
C GLU A 239 7.13 18.00 6.47
N PHE A 240 7.63 17.00 5.76
CA PHE A 240 8.93 17.07 5.07
C PHE A 240 9.05 18.23 4.06
N LYS A 241 7.93 18.70 3.50
CA LYS A 241 7.92 19.88 2.59
C LYS A 241 8.47 21.16 3.23
N ASN A 242 8.40 21.25 4.57
CA ASN A 242 8.84 22.43 5.33
C ASN A 242 10.28 22.28 5.81
N ALA A 243 10.87 21.09 5.71
CA ALA A 243 12.20 20.82 6.18
C ALA A 243 13.27 21.28 5.17
N LYS A 244 14.23 22.05 5.61
CA LYS A 244 15.44 22.39 4.85
C LYS A 244 16.54 21.36 5.04
N TYR A 245 16.55 20.69 6.19
CA TYR A 245 17.54 19.69 6.54
C TYR A 245 16.85 18.48 7.18
N ILE A 246 17.10 17.31 6.61
CA ILE A 246 16.51 16.04 7.04
C ILE A 246 17.63 15.10 7.41
N VAL A 247 17.57 14.56 8.63
CA VAL A 247 18.45 13.48 9.08
C VAL A 247 17.58 12.30 9.49
N SER A 248 17.76 11.17 8.85
CA SER A 248 17.00 9.96 9.16
C SER A 248 17.95 8.85 9.61
N ILE A 249 17.61 8.20 10.72
CA ILE A 249 18.39 7.12 11.30
C ILE A 249 17.55 5.84 11.33
N GLY A 250 17.80 4.95 10.36
CA GLY A 250 17.12 3.66 10.25
C GLY A 250 15.66 3.72 9.82
N ALA A 251 15.07 4.90 9.63
CA ALA A 251 13.69 5.05 9.21
C ALA A 251 13.57 5.11 7.68
N ASP A 252 12.95 4.10 7.08
CA ASP A 252 12.66 4.07 5.64
C ASP A 252 11.31 4.73 5.33
N PHE A 253 11.22 6.04 5.55
CA PHE A 253 9.97 6.79 5.43
C PHE A 253 9.45 6.94 3.99
N LEU A 254 10.28 6.68 2.97
CA LEU A 254 9.83 6.57 1.58
C LEU A 254 9.46 5.13 1.20
N GLY A 255 9.84 4.16 2.02
CA GLY A 255 9.53 2.75 1.85
C GLY A 255 8.35 2.31 2.71
N ASP A 256 8.63 1.68 3.84
CA ASP A 256 7.61 1.00 4.64
C ASP A 256 7.43 1.53 6.07
N TRP A 257 8.24 2.48 6.50
CA TRP A 257 8.19 3.00 7.87
C TRP A 257 6.90 3.81 8.10
N MET A 258 6.18 3.48 9.17
CA MET A 258 4.95 4.14 9.61
C MET A 258 3.91 4.39 8.52
N GLY A 259 3.73 3.40 7.62
CA GLY A 259 2.74 3.51 6.56
C GLY A 259 3.17 4.34 5.35
N SER A 260 4.40 4.84 5.29
CA SER A 260 5.03 5.50 4.13
C SER A 260 4.15 6.52 3.38
N ASN A 261 3.58 7.48 4.10
CA ASN A 261 2.72 8.53 3.51
C ASN A 261 3.48 9.84 3.22
N TYR A 262 4.82 9.79 3.23
CA TYR A 262 5.66 10.99 3.24
C TYR A 262 6.27 11.33 1.89
N ASP A 263 6.12 10.48 0.89
CA ASP A 263 6.69 10.59 -0.46
C ASP A 263 6.30 11.89 -1.17
N GLY A 264 5.01 12.22 -1.16
CA GLY A 264 4.51 13.44 -1.78
C GLY A 264 5.00 14.73 -1.13
N ASP A 265 5.13 14.73 0.20
CA ASP A 265 5.65 15.89 0.94
C ASP A 265 7.17 16.02 0.81
N TYR A 266 7.89 14.89 0.88
CA TYR A 266 9.33 14.85 0.61
C TYR A 266 9.65 15.36 -0.80
N ALA A 267 8.93 14.89 -1.82
CA ALA A 267 9.13 15.31 -3.20
C ALA A 267 8.99 16.83 -3.37
N LYS A 268 8.03 17.46 -2.69
CA LYS A 268 7.87 18.93 -2.73
C LYS A 268 9.09 19.67 -2.19
N GLY A 269 9.71 19.18 -1.11
CA GLY A 269 10.93 19.75 -0.55
C GLY A 269 12.18 19.53 -1.42
N ARG A 270 12.12 18.56 -2.34
CA ARG A 270 13.21 18.21 -3.27
C ARG A 270 13.12 18.91 -4.63
N VAL A 271 12.09 19.69 -4.88
CA VAL A 271 12.01 20.55 -6.06
C VAL A 271 12.82 21.82 -5.82
N PRO A 272 13.87 22.09 -6.62
CA PRO A 272 14.68 23.29 -6.43
C PRO A 272 13.85 24.57 -6.61
N ILE A 273 13.87 25.44 -5.62
CA ILE A 273 13.25 26.75 -5.64
C ILE A 273 14.36 27.79 -5.82
N LYS A 274 14.24 28.67 -6.80
CA LYS A 274 15.17 29.79 -6.96
C LYS A 274 14.81 30.94 -6.01
N VAL A 275 15.71 31.24 -5.09
CA VAL A 275 15.63 32.40 -4.20
C VAL A 275 16.86 33.25 -4.50
N ASP A 276 16.68 34.50 -4.90
CA ASP A 276 17.75 35.44 -5.25
C ASP A 276 18.78 34.88 -6.24
N GLY A 277 18.31 34.14 -7.23
CA GLY A 277 19.16 33.51 -8.25
C GLY A 277 19.84 32.21 -7.83
N THR A 278 19.77 31.83 -6.56
CA THR A 278 20.33 30.58 -6.03
C THR A 278 19.24 29.52 -5.92
N ALA A 279 19.48 28.34 -6.49
CA ALA A 279 18.56 27.20 -6.34
C ALA A 279 18.77 26.56 -4.97
N THR A 280 17.69 26.45 -4.18
CA THR A 280 17.69 25.81 -2.87
C THR A 280 16.68 24.66 -2.86
N MET A 281 17.05 23.57 -2.20
CA MET A 281 16.19 22.43 -1.89
C MET A 281 16.59 21.84 -0.55
N SER A 282 15.76 20.97 0.01
CA SER A 282 16.09 20.27 1.25
C SER A 282 17.34 19.39 1.08
N LYS A 283 18.21 19.35 2.08
CA LYS A 283 19.35 18.42 2.17
C LYS A 283 18.95 17.23 3.03
N HIS A 284 19.16 16.02 2.54
CA HIS A 284 18.79 14.79 3.23
C HIS A 284 20.00 13.90 3.49
N ILE A 285 20.18 13.50 4.73
CA ILE A 285 21.19 12.55 5.18
C ILE A 285 20.50 11.32 5.76
N GLN A 286 20.84 10.15 5.24
CA GLN A 286 20.32 8.86 5.72
C GLN A 286 21.43 8.04 6.36
N LEU A 287 21.22 7.64 7.61
CA LEU A 287 22.08 6.71 8.34
C LEU A 287 21.35 5.36 8.46
N GLU A 288 21.90 4.32 7.87
CA GLU A 288 21.22 3.02 7.80
C GLU A 288 22.19 1.85 7.63
N SER A 289 21.74 0.64 7.93
CA SER A 289 22.54 -0.57 7.76
C SER A 289 22.39 -1.18 6.36
N ASN A 290 21.16 -1.27 5.87
CA ASN A 290 20.85 -1.72 4.52
C ASN A 290 20.45 -0.52 3.64
N MET A 291 20.65 -0.64 2.34
CA MET A 291 20.18 0.38 1.40
C MET A 291 18.66 0.31 1.27
N SER A 292 18.00 1.33 1.78
CA SER A 292 16.53 1.50 1.69
C SER A 292 16.14 2.38 0.49
N VAL A 293 14.84 2.48 0.21
CA VAL A 293 14.31 3.45 -0.77
C VAL A 293 14.65 4.88 -0.32
N THR A 294 14.52 5.18 0.97
CA THR A 294 14.90 6.46 1.55
C THR A 294 16.39 6.76 1.36
N GLY A 295 17.24 5.76 1.64
CA GLY A 295 18.69 5.92 1.47
C GLY A 295 19.13 6.07 0.02
N ALA A 296 18.42 5.46 -0.92
CA ALA A 296 18.67 5.63 -2.36
C ALA A 296 18.34 7.05 -2.86
N ASN A 297 17.46 7.77 -2.17
CA ASN A 297 17.05 9.14 -2.49
C ASN A 297 17.75 10.22 -1.67
N ALA A 298 18.60 9.83 -0.70
CA ALA A 298 19.33 10.77 0.14
C ALA A 298 20.52 11.42 -0.60
N ASP A 299 20.84 12.69 -0.24
CA ASP A 299 22.03 13.36 -0.77
C ASP A 299 23.31 12.72 -0.21
N VAL A 300 23.25 12.29 1.05
CA VAL A 300 24.35 11.60 1.71
C VAL A 300 23.83 10.38 2.44
N ARG A 301 24.30 9.21 2.06
CA ARG A 301 24.03 7.95 2.73
C ARG A 301 25.24 7.52 3.58
N ILE A 302 25.03 7.27 4.85
CA ILE A 302 26.07 6.83 5.77
C ILE A 302 25.73 5.40 6.23
N PRO A 303 26.47 4.38 5.76
CA PRO A 303 26.30 3.01 6.23
C PRO A 303 26.68 2.93 7.71
N LEU A 304 25.76 2.46 8.55
CA LEU A 304 25.97 2.40 10.00
C LEU A 304 25.34 1.14 10.58
N LYS A 305 26.11 0.37 11.36
CA LYS A 305 25.61 -0.85 11.98
C LYS A 305 24.45 -0.54 12.93
N PRO A 306 23.44 -1.41 13.06
CA PRO A 306 22.29 -1.19 13.96
C PRO A 306 22.71 -0.86 15.40
N SER A 307 23.72 -1.56 15.92
CA SER A 307 24.26 -1.29 17.26
C SER A 307 24.87 0.11 17.39
N THR A 308 25.44 0.65 16.31
CA THR A 308 26.07 1.97 16.31
C THR A 308 25.04 3.08 16.09
N GLN A 309 23.88 2.81 15.49
CA GLN A 309 22.82 3.83 15.29
C GLN A 309 22.34 4.43 16.61
N LYS A 310 22.07 3.59 17.62
CA LYS A 310 21.69 4.06 18.97
C LYS A 310 22.78 4.90 19.62
N LEU A 311 24.03 4.48 19.48
CA LEU A 311 25.18 5.20 20.03
C LEU A 311 25.36 6.53 19.32
N PHE A 312 25.22 6.57 17.99
CA PHE A 312 25.25 7.81 17.20
C PHE A 312 24.19 8.79 17.66
N LEU A 313 22.95 8.33 17.84
CA LEU A 313 21.84 9.18 18.31
C LEU A 313 22.11 9.73 19.73
N ALA A 314 22.65 8.92 20.64
CA ALA A 314 23.03 9.34 21.99
C ALA A 314 24.13 10.43 21.96
N HIS A 315 25.15 10.25 21.11
CA HIS A 315 26.17 11.27 20.90
C HIS A 315 25.64 12.56 20.28
N LEU A 316 24.71 12.43 19.31
CA LEU A 316 24.04 13.57 18.68
C LEU A 316 23.24 14.37 19.74
N TYR A 317 22.44 13.65 20.54
CA TYR A 317 21.73 14.27 21.68
C TYR A 317 22.68 14.97 22.65
N LYS A 318 23.74 14.28 23.12
CA LYS A 318 24.77 14.87 24.01
C LYS A 318 25.31 16.17 23.43
N LYS A 319 25.61 16.19 22.12
CA LYS A 319 26.23 17.36 21.47
C LYS A 319 25.25 18.52 21.29
N ILE A 320 24.00 18.27 20.97
CA ILE A 320 23.00 19.33 20.76
C ILE A 320 22.49 19.88 22.10
N SER A 321 22.27 19.01 23.09
CA SER A 321 21.75 19.39 24.40
C SER A 321 22.84 19.90 25.39
N ASN A 322 24.11 19.78 25.01
CA ASN A 322 25.26 20.04 25.91
C ASN A 322 25.19 19.26 27.24
N SER A 323 24.61 18.03 27.18
CA SER A 323 24.48 17.19 28.38
C SER A 323 25.77 16.43 28.66
N ASP A 324 26.07 16.25 29.97
CA ASP A 324 27.22 15.47 30.40
C ASP A 324 26.86 13.97 30.56
N ILE A 325 26.80 13.29 29.45
CA ILE A 325 26.53 11.85 29.41
C ILE A 325 27.83 11.13 29.05
N ASN A 326 28.20 10.15 29.84
CA ASN A 326 29.34 9.29 29.51
C ASN A 326 28.90 8.22 28.50
N LEU A 327 29.50 8.24 27.32
CA LEU A 327 29.17 7.32 26.21
C LEU A 327 30.45 6.66 25.67
N PRO A 328 30.38 5.39 25.23
CA PRO A 328 31.46 4.75 24.48
C PRO A 328 31.88 5.59 23.27
N GLU A 329 33.15 5.59 22.94
CA GLU A 329 33.66 6.37 21.82
C GLU A 329 33.14 5.84 20.46
N LEU A 330 32.88 6.76 19.55
CA LEU A 330 32.63 6.47 18.13
C LEU A 330 33.97 6.39 17.39
N ASP A 331 34.02 5.62 16.31
CA ASP A 331 35.16 5.66 15.42
C ASP A 331 35.30 7.05 14.79
N LYS A 332 36.54 7.39 14.41
CA LYS A 332 36.92 8.71 13.91
C LYS A 332 36.02 9.21 12.79
N LYS A 333 35.75 8.36 11.79
CA LYS A 333 34.93 8.72 10.62
C LYS A 333 33.49 9.02 11.00
N THR A 334 32.89 8.18 11.85
CA THR A 334 31.54 8.37 12.35
C THR A 334 31.43 9.64 13.19
N ASN A 335 32.44 9.92 14.03
CA ASN A 335 32.46 11.14 14.86
C ASN A 335 32.60 12.42 13.99
N GLU A 336 33.41 12.42 12.94
CA GLU A 336 33.51 13.54 12.00
C GLU A 336 32.13 13.82 11.35
N ARG A 337 31.40 12.80 10.93
CA ARG A 337 30.04 12.94 10.40
C ARG A 337 29.05 13.45 11.44
N LEU A 338 29.14 12.98 12.67
CA LEU A 338 28.31 13.46 13.76
C LEU A 338 28.50 14.96 14.00
N ILE A 339 29.75 15.44 13.97
CA ILE A 339 30.06 16.86 14.14
C ILE A 339 29.44 17.71 13.03
N GLU A 340 29.57 17.26 11.75
CA GLU A 340 28.95 17.91 10.61
C GLU A 340 27.43 17.98 10.75
N ILE A 341 26.79 16.85 11.02
CA ILE A 341 25.34 16.75 11.17
C ILE A 341 24.83 17.60 12.32
N SER A 342 25.49 17.55 13.49
CA SER A 342 25.09 18.35 14.66
C SER A 342 25.13 19.85 14.38
N LYS A 343 26.15 20.31 13.64
CA LYS A 343 26.29 21.73 13.25
C LYS A 343 25.15 22.13 12.30
N ASP A 344 24.89 21.32 11.28
CA ASP A 344 23.83 21.60 10.29
C ASP A 344 22.44 21.57 10.91
N LEU A 345 22.16 20.64 11.83
CA LEU A 345 20.90 20.60 12.60
C LEU A 345 20.72 21.86 13.45
N THR A 346 21.77 22.30 14.13
CA THR A 346 21.74 23.52 14.96
C THR A 346 21.52 24.78 14.10
N LEU A 347 22.14 24.84 12.91
CA LEU A 347 21.98 25.97 11.99
C LEU A 347 20.57 26.05 11.40
N ASN A 348 19.97 24.92 11.09
CA ASN A 348 18.63 24.89 10.50
C ASN A 348 17.51 24.92 11.54
N GLY A 349 17.77 24.58 12.79
CA GLY A 349 16.84 24.69 13.92
C GLY A 349 15.45 24.14 13.59
N ASN A 350 14.44 24.97 13.71
CA ASN A 350 13.03 24.60 13.45
C ASN A 350 12.71 24.20 11.97
N SER A 351 13.67 24.37 11.07
CA SER A 351 13.54 23.93 9.67
C SER A 351 14.24 22.59 9.43
N SER A 352 14.51 21.82 10.48
CA SER A 352 15.10 20.48 10.39
C SER A 352 14.17 19.40 10.93
N VAL A 353 14.35 18.19 10.46
CA VAL A 353 13.69 16.95 10.93
C VAL A 353 14.77 15.93 11.26
N LEU A 354 14.65 15.31 12.44
CA LEU A 354 15.48 14.21 12.90
C LEU A 354 14.58 13.02 13.26
#